data_a6fafee7f0f55374e1f030af054a70c1
#
_entry.id   a6fafee7f0f55374e1f030af054a70c1
#
_cell.length_a   1.000
_cell.length_b   1.000
_cell.length_c   1.000
_cell.angle_alpha   90.00
_cell.angle_beta   90.00
_cell.angle_gamma   90.00
#
_symmetry.space_group_name_H-M   'P 1'
#
loop_
_entity.id
_entity.type
_entity.pdbx_description
1 polymer ?
#
loop_
_entity_poly.entity_id
_entity_poly.type
_entity_poly.pdbx_seq_one_letter_code
_entity_poly.pdbx_strand_id
1 'polypeptide(L)'
;MSSLNEVVALGPRLRGDDERAQFRMFRDYRWDDVACMPYKEDGAAPFKAISRQVLFAEQQLGCEMRYFEMAPGGYSTLERHEHMHAVMILRGHGQCLVGEEVRQVKPFDLVSIPAWTWHQFRATDGEAFGFLCMVNALRDKPQLPTEKDLEALKSHPAVAAFLST
;
A
#
# COMPACT_ATOMS: atom_id res chain seq x y z
N MET A 1 -6.03 -27.37 -15.64
CA MET A 1 -4.57 -27.19 -15.54
C MET A 1 -4.33 -26.00 -14.65
N SER A 2 -3.93 -26.27 -13.41
CA SER A 2 -3.76 -25.27 -12.34
C SER A 2 -2.44 -24.53 -12.58
N SER A 3 -2.50 -23.22 -12.84
CA SER A 3 -1.29 -22.38 -12.88
C SER A 3 -0.79 -22.19 -11.44
N LEU A 4 0.39 -22.67 -11.17
CA LEU A 4 1.09 -22.48 -9.91
C LEU A 4 1.32 -20.99 -9.70
N ASN A 5 0.76 -20.47 -8.60
CA ASN A 5 1.00 -19.11 -8.13
C ASN A 5 2.50 -18.94 -7.83
N GLU A 6 3.16 -18.03 -8.53
CA GLU A 6 4.49 -17.57 -8.16
C GLU A 6 4.40 -16.93 -6.76
N VAL A 7 5.06 -17.56 -5.81
CA VAL A 7 5.24 -17.02 -4.46
C VAL A 7 6.16 -15.80 -4.59
N VAL A 8 5.58 -14.60 -4.46
CA VAL A 8 6.39 -13.39 -4.32
C VAL A 8 7.23 -13.54 -3.05
N ALA A 9 8.55 -13.53 -3.21
CA ALA A 9 9.49 -13.68 -2.12
C ALA A 9 9.16 -12.69 -1.00
N LEU A 10 8.89 -13.23 0.19
CA LEU A 10 8.79 -12.45 1.41
C LEU A 10 10.09 -11.64 1.57
N GLY A 11 9.97 -10.36 1.90
CA GLY A 11 11.12 -9.51 2.26
C GLY A 11 12.00 -10.18 3.32
N PRO A 12 13.15 -9.58 3.67
CA PRO A 12 14.14 -10.25 4.51
C PRO A 12 13.47 -10.86 5.75
N ARG A 13 13.52 -12.19 5.82
CA ARG A 13 13.03 -12.95 6.98
C ARG A 13 13.78 -12.43 8.19
N LEU A 14 13.05 -11.91 9.16
CA LEU A 14 13.59 -11.85 10.51
C LEU A 14 14.02 -13.27 10.85
N ARG A 15 15.31 -13.46 11.15
CA ARG A 15 15.86 -14.79 11.38
C ARG A 15 15.04 -15.46 12.47
N GLY A 16 14.45 -16.60 12.12
CA GLY A 16 13.74 -17.47 13.05
C GLY A 16 14.64 -17.89 14.20
N ASP A 17 14.04 -18.35 15.26
CA ASP A 17 14.55 -19.00 16.47
C ASP A 17 14.82 -18.12 17.70
N ASP A 18 14.42 -16.86 17.72
CA ASP A 18 14.35 -16.14 18.98
C ASP A 18 12.87 -16.04 19.45
N GLU A 19 12.43 -16.96 20.29
CA GLU A 19 11.11 -16.95 20.93
C GLU A 19 10.92 -15.76 21.90
N ARG A 20 11.92 -14.87 21.97
CA ARG A 20 11.89 -13.69 22.84
C ARG A 20 11.04 -12.57 22.25
N ALA A 21 10.33 -11.86 23.12
CA ALA A 21 9.60 -10.66 22.72
C ALA A 21 10.54 -9.64 22.07
N GLN A 22 10.12 -9.11 20.91
CA GLN A 22 10.87 -8.08 20.20
C GLN A 22 10.18 -6.73 20.39
N PHE A 23 10.98 -5.73 20.73
CA PHE A 23 10.53 -4.35 20.85
C PHE A 23 11.22 -3.52 19.77
N ARG A 24 10.43 -2.87 18.92
CA ARG A 24 10.89 -1.95 17.88
C ARG A 24 10.35 -0.57 18.21
N MET A 25 11.20 0.28 18.77
CA MET A 25 10.77 1.60 19.22
C MET A 25 10.54 2.51 18.03
N PHE A 26 9.45 3.28 18.10
CA PHE A 26 9.08 4.27 17.09
C PHE A 26 9.85 5.56 17.27
N ARG A 27 10.36 6.13 16.16
CA ARG A 27 11.00 7.42 16.11
C ARG A 27 10.84 8.05 14.73
N ASP A 28 10.08 9.11 14.65
CA ASP A 28 9.88 9.87 13.39
C ASP A 28 9.52 8.98 12.17
N TYR A 29 8.46 8.19 12.33
CA TYR A 29 7.94 7.26 11.31
C TYR A 29 8.97 6.22 10.82
N ARG A 30 9.88 5.86 11.70
CA ARG A 30 10.82 4.76 11.58
C ARG A 30 10.74 3.89 12.83
N TRP A 31 11.04 2.62 12.67
CA TRP A 31 11.10 1.65 13.76
C TRP A 31 12.50 1.03 13.81
N ASP A 32 13.00 0.80 15.00
CA ASP A 32 14.31 0.16 15.19
C ASP A 32 14.36 -1.18 14.44
N ASP A 33 15.48 -1.44 13.78
CA ASP A 33 15.75 -2.67 13.00
C ASP A 33 14.77 -2.93 11.82
N VAL A 34 14.01 -1.93 11.39
CA VAL A 34 13.15 -2.01 10.21
C VAL A 34 13.73 -1.19 9.07
N ALA A 35 14.08 -1.88 7.97
CA ALA A 35 14.60 -1.22 6.78
C ALA A 35 13.53 -0.38 6.07
N CYS A 36 13.90 0.84 5.69
CA CYS A 36 13.10 1.65 4.76
C CYS A 36 13.52 1.28 3.33
N MET A 37 12.60 0.73 2.56
CA MET A 37 12.83 0.18 1.23
C MET A 37 12.08 0.97 0.16
N PRO A 38 12.51 0.91 -1.11
CA PRO A 38 11.68 1.34 -2.23
C PRO A 38 10.31 0.66 -2.20
N TYR A 39 9.29 1.36 -2.68
CA TYR A 39 7.92 0.85 -2.75
C TYR A 39 7.80 -0.38 -3.65
N LYS A 40 8.34 -0.26 -4.86
CA LYS A 40 8.43 -1.31 -5.89
C LYS A 40 9.76 -1.14 -6.63
N GLU A 41 10.11 -2.10 -7.47
CA GLU A 41 11.23 -1.97 -8.40
C GLU A 41 10.95 -0.86 -9.42
N ASP A 42 11.98 -0.13 -9.82
CA ASP A 42 11.88 0.93 -10.81
C ASP A 42 11.35 0.37 -12.14
N GLY A 43 10.35 1.06 -12.70
CA GLY A 43 9.71 0.65 -13.96
C GLY A 43 8.67 -0.46 -13.85
N ALA A 44 8.44 -1.05 -12.66
CA ALA A 44 7.44 -2.11 -12.48
C ALA A 44 6.00 -1.62 -12.64
N ALA A 45 5.72 -0.35 -12.26
CA ALA A 45 4.41 0.29 -12.35
C ALA A 45 4.53 1.80 -12.08
N PRO A 46 3.58 2.64 -12.53
CA PRO A 46 3.58 4.07 -12.21
C PRO A 46 3.37 4.30 -10.70
N PHE A 47 4.30 5.00 -10.07
CA PHE A 47 4.23 5.52 -8.70
C PHE A 47 5.20 6.69 -8.55
N LYS A 48 5.08 7.48 -7.47
CA LYS A 48 5.96 8.61 -7.24
C LYS A 48 6.25 8.81 -5.75
N ALA A 49 7.52 8.96 -5.41
CA ALA A 49 8.01 9.40 -4.11
C ALA A 49 7.39 8.67 -2.90
N ILE A 50 7.32 7.34 -2.96
CA ILE A 50 6.76 6.49 -1.92
C ILE A 50 7.79 5.44 -1.49
N SER A 51 7.88 5.20 -0.20
CA SER A 51 8.71 4.16 0.43
C SER A 51 7.87 3.15 1.19
N ARG A 52 8.49 2.04 1.58
CA ARG A 52 7.87 0.93 2.30
C ARG A 52 8.74 0.46 3.46
N GLN A 53 8.13 0.18 4.59
CA GLN A 53 8.73 -0.53 5.72
C GLN A 53 7.85 -1.74 6.06
N VAL A 54 8.44 -2.93 6.19
CA VAL A 54 7.74 -4.15 6.62
C VAL A 54 7.89 -4.24 8.13
N LEU A 55 6.81 -4.02 8.86
CA LEU A 55 6.81 -3.98 10.32
C LEU A 55 6.65 -5.38 10.92
N PHE A 56 5.77 -6.18 10.36
CA PHE A 56 5.55 -7.57 10.74
C PHE A 56 5.30 -8.42 9.49
N ALA A 57 5.96 -9.58 9.42
CA ALA A 57 5.78 -10.57 8.35
C ALA A 57 5.91 -11.99 8.94
N GLU A 58 5.42 -12.17 10.16
CA GLU A 58 5.51 -13.45 10.87
C GLU A 58 4.57 -14.46 10.22
N GLN A 59 5.10 -15.63 9.85
CA GLN A 59 4.32 -16.66 9.18
C GLN A 59 3.08 -17.09 9.99
N GLN A 60 3.20 -17.11 11.32
CA GLN A 60 2.10 -17.51 12.23
C GLN A 60 0.93 -16.51 12.23
N LEU A 61 1.16 -15.24 11.88
CA LEU A 61 0.09 -14.25 11.79
C LEU A 61 -0.76 -14.41 10.50
N GLY A 62 -0.24 -15.12 9.50
CA GLY A 62 -0.90 -15.25 8.20
C GLY A 62 -1.07 -13.94 7.43
N CYS A 63 -0.53 -12.84 7.95
CA CYS A 63 -0.60 -11.50 7.37
C CYS A 63 0.74 -10.77 7.46
N GLU A 64 0.86 -9.71 6.70
CA GLU A 64 2.00 -8.78 6.71
C GLU A 64 1.47 -7.39 7.05
N MET A 65 2.10 -6.72 8.00
CA MET A 65 1.84 -5.30 8.31
C MET A 65 2.98 -4.46 7.78
N ARG A 66 2.63 -3.44 6.99
CA ARG A 66 3.58 -2.54 6.35
C ARG A 66 3.24 -1.09 6.67
N TYR A 67 4.26 -0.25 6.71
CA TYR A 67 4.09 1.20 6.69
C TYR A 67 4.56 1.73 5.33
N PHE A 68 3.73 2.53 4.71
CA PHE A 68 4.06 3.28 3.49
C PHE A 68 4.12 4.76 3.81
N GLU A 69 5.08 5.45 3.19
CA GLU A 69 5.21 6.89 3.31
C GLU A 69 5.47 7.52 1.96
N MET A 70 4.69 8.53 1.65
CA MET A 70 4.82 9.36 0.45
C MET A 70 5.35 10.73 0.82
N ALA A 71 6.32 11.23 0.06
CA ALA A 71 6.67 12.64 0.10
C ALA A 71 5.51 13.50 -0.45
N PRO A 72 5.50 14.82 -0.18
CA PRO A 72 4.50 15.73 -0.75
C PRO A 72 4.31 15.52 -2.26
N GLY A 73 3.06 15.43 -2.72
CA GLY A 73 2.71 15.16 -4.11
C GLY A 73 3.04 13.75 -4.61
N GLY A 74 3.40 12.83 -3.71
CA GLY A 74 3.63 11.43 -4.04
C GLY A 74 2.34 10.64 -4.22
N TYR A 75 2.42 9.49 -4.91
CA TYR A 75 1.28 8.61 -5.10
C TYR A 75 1.70 7.14 -5.24
N SER A 76 0.79 6.24 -4.85
CA SER A 76 0.94 4.80 -5.07
C SER A 76 0.51 4.40 -6.48
N THR A 77 0.79 3.16 -6.87
CA THR A 77 0.26 2.61 -8.12
C THR A 77 -1.27 2.55 -8.08
N LEU A 78 -1.93 2.89 -9.20
CA LEU A 78 -3.33 2.54 -9.43
C LEU A 78 -3.39 1.07 -9.82
N GLU A 79 -3.96 0.24 -8.96
CA GLU A 79 -3.98 -1.21 -9.13
C GLU A 79 -5.20 -1.88 -8.48
N ARG A 80 -5.43 -3.13 -8.85
CA ARG A 80 -6.38 -4.03 -8.17
C ARG A 80 -5.80 -5.44 -8.07
N HIS A 81 -6.27 -6.22 -7.12
CA HIS A 81 -5.84 -7.60 -6.88
C HIS A 81 -6.87 -8.35 -6.03
N GLU A 82 -6.69 -9.67 -5.90
CA GLU A 82 -7.62 -10.52 -5.15
C GLU A 82 -7.56 -10.28 -3.63
N HIS A 83 -6.36 -10.10 -3.09
CA HIS A 83 -6.22 -9.89 -1.64
C HIS A 83 -6.74 -8.52 -1.19
N MET A 84 -7.37 -8.50 -0.01
CA MET A 84 -7.88 -7.27 0.60
C MET A 84 -6.77 -6.47 1.29
N HIS A 85 -7.00 -5.18 1.48
CA HIS A 85 -6.21 -4.34 2.38
C HIS A 85 -7.05 -3.82 3.54
N ALA A 86 -6.46 -3.83 4.74
CA ALA A 86 -6.92 -3.05 5.88
C ALA A 86 -5.90 -1.95 6.16
N VAL A 87 -6.33 -0.70 6.02
CA VAL A 87 -5.45 0.47 6.07
C VAL A 87 -5.86 1.38 7.22
N MET A 88 -4.87 1.89 7.96
CA MET A 88 -5.03 3.00 8.91
C MET A 88 -4.08 4.13 8.52
N ILE A 89 -4.62 5.32 8.33
CA ILE A 89 -3.80 6.51 8.09
C ILE A 89 -3.07 6.85 9.40
N LEU A 90 -1.77 7.11 9.31
CA LEU A 90 -0.93 7.37 10.48
C LEU A 90 -0.31 8.76 10.46
N ARG A 91 -0.05 9.33 9.27
CA ARG A 91 0.66 10.61 9.11
C ARG A 91 0.04 11.44 7.99
N GLY A 92 -0.11 12.74 8.24
CA GLY A 92 -0.46 13.74 7.23
C GLY A 92 -1.85 13.56 6.63
N HIS A 93 -2.11 14.28 5.56
CA HIS A 93 -3.38 14.25 4.84
C HIS A 93 -3.16 13.78 3.39
N GLY A 94 -4.12 13.06 2.86
CA GLY A 94 -4.06 12.56 1.50
C GLY A 94 -5.44 12.34 0.92
N GLN A 95 -5.44 11.84 -0.30
CA GLN A 95 -6.63 11.36 -0.99
C GLN A 95 -6.52 9.86 -1.21
N CYS A 96 -7.63 9.16 -1.10
CA CYS A 96 -7.74 7.75 -1.39
C CYS A 96 -8.84 7.50 -2.41
N LEU A 97 -8.51 6.81 -3.49
CA LEU A 97 -9.47 6.23 -4.43
C LEU A 97 -9.68 4.77 -4.05
N VAL A 98 -10.93 4.37 -3.86
CA VAL A 98 -11.37 2.98 -3.72
C VAL A 98 -12.62 2.76 -4.57
N GLY A 99 -12.49 1.97 -5.63
CA GLY A 99 -13.56 1.79 -6.63
C GLY A 99 -13.86 3.09 -7.36
N GLU A 100 -15.03 3.64 -7.11
CA GLU A 100 -15.51 4.91 -7.70
C GLU A 100 -15.51 6.06 -6.70
N GLU A 101 -15.15 5.79 -5.45
CA GLU A 101 -15.13 6.77 -4.38
C GLU A 101 -13.75 7.39 -4.20
N VAL A 102 -13.69 8.70 -4.17
CA VAL A 102 -12.52 9.49 -3.79
C VAL A 102 -12.81 10.19 -2.47
N ARG A 103 -11.96 9.99 -1.47
CA ARG A 103 -12.09 10.58 -0.14
C ARG A 103 -10.82 11.28 0.29
N GLN A 104 -10.97 12.41 0.96
CA GLN A 104 -9.92 12.99 1.78
C GLN A 104 -9.77 12.14 3.05
N VAL A 105 -8.54 11.82 3.41
CA VAL A 105 -8.22 11.00 4.58
C VAL A 105 -7.17 11.67 5.44
N LYS A 106 -7.23 11.42 6.75
CA LYS A 106 -6.38 12.01 7.78
C LYS A 106 -5.99 10.97 8.83
N PRO A 107 -5.06 11.26 9.74
CA PRO A 107 -4.63 10.31 10.77
C PRO A 107 -5.78 9.67 11.51
N PHE A 108 -5.66 8.34 11.70
CA PHE A 108 -6.60 7.41 12.32
C PHE A 108 -7.85 7.06 11.51
N ASP A 109 -8.06 7.64 10.33
CA ASP A 109 -9.08 7.13 9.42
C ASP A 109 -8.75 5.70 8.96
N LEU A 110 -9.78 4.87 8.83
CA LEU A 110 -9.67 3.49 8.38
C LEU A 110 -10.19 3.35 6.95
N VAL A 111 -9.44 2.64 6.13
CA VAL A 111 -9.84 2.33 4.74
C VAL A 111 -9.78 0.82 4.53
N SER A 112 -10.91 0.22 4.19
CA SER A 112 -10.99 -1.17 3.74
C SER A 112 -11.03 -1.20 2.21
N ILE A 113 -10.11 -1.95 1.60
CA ILE A 113 -10.05 -2.12 0.15
C ILE A 113 -10.45 -3.57 -0.16
N PRO A 114 -11.66 -3.79 -0.69
CA PRO A 114 -12.13 -5.13 -1.04
C PRO A 114 -11.32 -5.74 -2.19
N ALA A 115 -11.43 -7.06 -2.33
CA ALA A 115 -10.85 -7.79 -3.46
C ALA A 115 -11.30 -7.18 -4.81
N TRP A 116 -10.40 -7.17 -5.79
CA TRP A 116 -10.62 -6.72 -7.17
C TRP A 116 -11.09 -5.27 -7.33
N THR A 117 -10.88 -4.43 -6.30
CA THR A 117 -11.28 -3.03 -6.31
C THR A 117 -10.11 -2.13 -6.70
N TRP A 118 -10.29 -1.28 -7.72
CA TRP A 118 -9.28 -0.28 -8.10
C TRP A 118 -9.02 0.66 -6.94
N HIS A 119 -7.75 0.89 -6.63
CA HIS A 119 -7.37 1.78 -5.54
C HIS A 119 -6.04 2.49 -5.79
N GLN A 120 -5.92 3.67 -5.23
CA GLN A 120 -4.70 4.46 -5.23
C GLN A 120 -4.72 5.45 -4.07
N PHE A 121 -3.56 5.70 -3.48
CA PHE A 121 -3.34 6.75 -2.48
C PHE A 121 -2.50 7.88 -3.07
N ARG A 122 -2.79 9.12 -2.66
CA ARG A 122 -2.05 10.32 -3.05
C ARG A 122 -1.82 11.21 -1.84
N ALA A 123 -0.58 11.68 -1.66
CA ALA A 123 -0.25 12.72 -0.70
C ALA A 123 -0.71 14.09 -1.21
N THR A 124 -1.05 15.00 -0.30
CA THR A 124 -1.18 16.43 -0.64
C THR A 124 0.19 17.04 -0.92
N ASP A 125 0.24 18.22 -1.55
CA ASP A 125 1.49 18.87 -1.91
C ASP A 125 2.26 19.46 -0.71
N GLY A 126 1.62 19.60 0.45
CA GLY A 126 2.17 20.34 1.59
C GLY A 126 2.91 19.50 2.62
N GLU A 127 2.68 18.21 2.69
CA GLU A 127 3.20 17.37 3.76
C GLU A 127 3.39 15.90 3.35
N ALA A 128 4.21 15.18 4.12
CA ALA A 128 4.34 13.73 3.96
C ALA A 128 3.05 13.03 4.41
N PHE A 129 2.66 12.01 3.66
CA PHE A 129 1.47 11.19 3.94
C PHE A 129 1.89 9.74 4.18
N GLY A 130 1.44 9.15 5.28
CA GLY A 130 1.83 7.80 5.64
C GLY A 130 0.69 6.99 6.23
N PHE A 131 0.70 5.68 5.94
CA PHE A 131 -0.33 4.76 6.41
C PHE A 131 0.20 3.36 6.71
N LEU A 132 -0.42 2.73 7.69
CA LEU A 132 -0.28 1.30 7.94
C LEU A 132 -1.18 0.53 6.98
N CYS A 133 -0.67 -0.59 6.47
CA CYS A 133 -1.41 -1.48 5.59
C CYS A 133 -1.19 -2.93 6.01
N MET A 134 -2.27 -3.63 6.31
CA MET A 134 -2.26 -5.05 6.61
C MET A 134 -2.85 -5.83 5.43
N VAL A 135 -2.15 -6.87 5.01
CA VAL A 135 -2.52 -7.72 3.88
C VAL A 135 -2.23 -9.18 4.20
N ASN A 136 -2.82 -10.10 3.45
CA ASN A 136 -2.48 -11.52 3.51
C ASN A 136 -0.97 -11.73 3.24
N ALA A 137 -0.37 -12.69 3.92
CA ALA A 137 1.02 -13.08 3.67
C ALA A 137 1.19 -13.66 2.26
N LEU A 138 0.25 -14.49 1.82
CA LEU A 138 0.19 -15.00 0.45
C LEU A 138 -0.68 -14.06 -0.38
N ARG A 139 -0.13 -13.55 -1.48
CA ARG A 139 -0.78 -12.54 -2.32
C ARG A 139 -0.64 -12.87 -3.80
N ASP A 140 -1.69 -12.53 -4.55
CA ASP A 140 -1.66 -12.50 -6.01
C ASP A 140 -0.88 -11.29 -6.53
N LYS A 141 -0.51 -11.34 -7.81
CA LYS A 141 0.14 -10.22 -8.48
C LYS A 141 -0.88 -9.12 -8.81
N PRO A 142 -0.61 -7.85 -8.48
CA PRO A 142 -1.49 -6.75 -8.84
C PRO A 142 -1.67 -6.61 -10.35
N GLN A 143 -2.90 -6.23 -10.74
CA GLN A 143 -3.26 -5.87 -12.11
C GLN A 143 -3.21 -4.35 -12.27
N LEU A 144 -2.60 -3.90 -13.36
CA LEU A 144 -2.63 -2.51 -13.78
C LEU A 144 -3.83 -2.25 -14.69
N PRO A 145 -4.40 -1.03 -14.72
CA PRO A 145 -5.52 -0.72 -15.58
C PRO A 145 -5.12 -0.73 -17.05
N THR A 146 -5.98 -1.30 -17.87
CA THR A 146 -5.95 -1.13 -19.34
C THR A 146 -6.52 0.24 -19.72
N GLU A 147 -6.36 0.65 -20.98
CA GLU A 147 -7.00 1.87 -21.50
C GLU A 147 -8.52 1.87 -21.27
N LYS A 148 -9.16 0.72 -21.51
CA LYS A 148 -10.61 0.54 -21.26
C LYS A 148 -10.97 0.69 -19.77
N ASP A 149 -10.16 0.16 -18.87
CA ASP A 149 -10.38 0.34 -17.44
C ASP A 149 -10.25 1.81 -17.04
N LEU A 150 -9.26 2.53 -17.58
CA LEU A 150 -9.07 3.96 -17.35
C LEU A 150 -10.23 4.80 -17.90
N GLU A 151 -10.75 4.48 -19.07
CA GLU A 151 -11.94 5.13 -19.63
C GLU A 151 -13.16 4.94 -18.72
N ALA A 152 -13.39 3.70 -18.26
CA ALA A 152 -14.48 3.39 -17.35
C ALA A 152 -14.35 4.15 -16.03
N LEU A 153 -13.17 4.16 -15.41
CA LEU A 153 -12.89 4.89 -14.18
C LEU A 153 -13.10 6.40 -14.36
N LYS A 154 -12.62 6.98 -15.44
CA LYS A 154 -12.74 8.41 -15.75
C LYS A 154 -14.15 8.83 -16.15
N SER A 155 -15.09 7.90 -16.39
CA SER A 155 -16.51 8.25 -16.57
C SER A 155 -17.14 8.83 -15.31
N HIS A 156 -16.55 8.59 -14.13
CA HIS A 156 -16.92 9.19 -12.86
C HIS A 156 -16.14 10.50 -12.64
N PRO A 157 -16.81 11.67 -12.54
CA PRO A 157 -16.13 12.98 -12.50
C PRO A 157 -15.10 13.12 -11.37
N ALA A 158 -15.42 12.62 -10.17
CA ALA A 158 -14.49 12.66 -9.03
C ALA A 158 -13.22 11.83 -9.28
N VAL A 159 -13.36 10.66 -9.89
CA VAL A 159 -12.24 9.79 -10.24
C VAL A 159 -11.42 10.41 -11.38
N ALA A 160 -12.08 10.98 -12.38
CA ALA A 160 -11.40 11.69 -13.47
C ALA A 160 -10.54 12.85 -12.94
N ALA A 161 -11.08 13.66 -12.04
CA ALA A 161 -10.33 14.73 -11.38
C ALA A 161 -9.14 14.20 -10.59
N PHE A 162 -9.34 13.14 -9.79
CA PHE A 162 -8.29 12.50 -9.01
C PHE A 162 -7.15 11.94 -9.88
N LEU A 163 -7.47 11.33 -11.02
CA LEU A 163 -6.46 10.73 -11.91
C LEU A 163 -5.77 11.74 -12.84
N SER A 164 -6.23 12.99 -12.88
CA SER A 164 -5.68 14.05 -13.74
C SER A 164 -4.63 14.93 -13.04
N THR A 165 -4.43 14.74 -11.73
CA THR A 165 -3.49 15.51 -10.87
C THR A 165 -2.11 14.85 -10.71
#